data_f7d95eb1f946ed9eb03a39e321b21e5f
#
_entry.id   f7d95eb1f946ed9eb03a39e321b21e5f
#
_cell.length_a   1.000
_cell.length_b   1.000
_cell.length_c   1.000
_cell.angle_alpha   90.00
_cell.angle_beta   90.00
_cell.angle_gamma   90.00
#
_symmetry.space_group_name_H-M   'P 1'
#
loop_
_entity.id
_entity.type
_entity.pdbx_description
1 polymer ?
#
loop_
_entity_poly.entity_id
_entity_poly.type
_entity_poly.pdbx_seq_one_letter_code
_entity_poly.pdbx_strand_id
1 'polypeptide(L)'
;MWLDEFDSMGMLHNNRYAVHVERASSEWLRTAKGLDPSDFFIAIKAHETEFTAPFTGEGSTLSVRLTLKRVGTTSMTVGFHCLSLSADGTGTLHARGTRTMVKISPSDGRPAPWSIAFRSAVTGEPA
;
A
#
# COMPACT_ATOMS: atom_id res chain seq x y z
N MET A 1 -2.95 -11.10 -11.80
CA MET A 1 -4.31 -10.65 -11.38
C MET A 1 -5.34 -11.70 -11.75
N TRP A 2 -6.45 -11.70 -11.04
CA TRP A 2 -7.54 -12.65 -11.26
C TRP A 2 -8.48 -12.15 -12.36
N LEU A 3 -9.14 -13.05 -13.08
CA LEU A 3 -10.05 -12.67 -14.17
C LEU A 3 -11.23 -11.81 -13.72
N ASP A 4 -11.71 -12.03 -12.50
CA ASP A 4 -12.82 -11.25 -11.93
C ASP A 4 -12.43 -9.84 -11.47
N GLU A 5 -11.15 -9.47 -11.55
CA GLU A 5 -10.71 -8.11 -11.26
C GLU A 5 -11.01 -7.14 -12.39
N PHE A 6 -11.29 -7.64 -13.59
CA PHE A 6 -11.59 -6.82 -14.76
C PHE A 6 -13.09 -6.72 -14.99
N ASP A 7 -13.52 -5.54 -15.43
CA ASP A 7 -14.92 -5.30 -15.78
C ASP A 7 -15.24 -5.83 -17.20
N SER A 8 -16.49 -5.64 -17.62
CA SER A 8 -16.94 -6.10 -18.95
C SER A 8 -16.22 -5.44 -20.12
N MET A 9 -15.53 -4.32 -19.88
CA MET A 9 -14.74 -3.60 -20.88
C MET A 9 -13.26 -4.01 -20.86
N GLY A 10 -12.88 -4.99 -20.04
CA GLY A 10 -11.49 -5.42 -19.90
C GLY A 10 -10.62 -4.49 -19.07
N MET A 11 -11.20 -3.58 -18.31
CA MET A 11 -10.47 -2.65 -17.45
C MET A 11 -10.49 -3.13 -16.00
N LEU A 12 -9.40 -2.88 -15.28
CA LEU A 12 -9.36 -3.20 -13.86
C LEU A 12 -10.41 -2.38 -13.10
N HIS A 13 -11.22 -3.05 -12.27
CA HIS A 13 -12.18 -2.37 -11.41
C HIS A 13 -11.48 -1.39 -10.48
N ASN A 14 -12.06 -0.20 -10.29
CA ASN A 14 -11.46 0.85 -9.49
C ASN A 14 -11.19 0.43 -8.03
N ASN A 15 -12.06 -0.37 -7.44
CA ASN A 15 -11.86 -0.85 -6.07
C ASN A 15 -10.74 -1.89 -5.94
N ARG A 16 -10.28 -2.49 -7.04
CA ARG A 16 -9.22 -3.49 -7.01
C ARG A 16 -7.83 -2.86 -6.84
N TYR A 17 -7.65 -1.59 -7.20
CA TYR A 17 -6.40 -0.90 -6.93
C TYR A 17 -6.08 -0.87 -5.43
N ALA A 18 -7.09 -0.67 -4.58
CA ALA A 18 -6.91 -0.69 -3.13
C ALA A 18 -6.41 -2.06 -2.64
N VAL A 19 -6.90 -3.15 -3.22
CA VAL A 19 -6.44 -4.51 -2.88
C VAL A 19 -4.98 -4.69 -3.23
N HIS A 20 -4.54 -4.23 -4.40
CA HIS A 20 -3.14 -4.32 -4.81
C HIS A 20 -2.23 -3.47 -3.94
N VAL A 21 -2.68 -2.27 -3.55
CA VAL A 21 -1.95 -1.42 -2.61
C VAL A 21 -1.82 -2.09 -1.25
N GLU A 22 -2.87 -2.73 -0.77
CA GLU A 22 -2.83 -3.46 0.51
C GLU A 22 -1.84 -4.61 0.46
N ARG A 23 -1.84 -5.39 -0.61
CA ARG A 23 -0.88 -6.49 -0.80
C ARG A 23 0.56 -5.99 -0.83
N ALA A 24 0.81 -4.89 -1.55
CA ALA A 24 2.13 -4.28 -1.63
C ALA A 24 2.58 -3.77 -0.27
N SER A 25 1.69 -3.13 0.49
CA SER A 25 1.98 -2.62 1.83
C SER A 25 2.31 -3.76 2.79
N SER A 26 1.55 -4.85 2.74
CA SER A 26 1.78 -6.03 3.58
C SER A 26 3.11 -6.69 3.25
N GLU A 27 3.44 -6.80 1.97
CA GLU A 27 4.70 -7.38 1.53
C GLU A 27 5.89 -6.52 1.98
N TRP A 28 5.78 -5.20 1.85
CA TRP A 28 6.81 -4.28 2.32
C TRP A 28 7.06 -4.41 3.81
N LEU A 29 5.99 -4.45 4.62
CA LEU A 29 6.11 -4.62 6.07
C LEU A 29 6.74 -5.95 6.42
N ARG A 30 6.42 -7.00 5.68
CA ARG A 30 6.98 -8.34 5.92
C ARG A 30 8.47 -8.41 5.68
N THR A 31 9.02 -7.56 4.81
CA THR A 31 10.45 -7.51 4.51
C THR A 31 11.24 -6.69 5.53
N ALA A 32 10.59 -5.87 6.34
CA ALA A 32 11.25 -5.07 7.37
C ALA A 32 11.73 -5.97 8.51
N LYS A 33 13.00 -5.82 8.88
CA LYS A 33 13.63 -6.64 9.92
C LYS A 33 13.37 -6.07 11.31
N GLY A 34 13.23 -6.96 12.29
CA GLY A 34 13.16 -6.59 13.69
C GLY A 34 11.82 -6.05 14.15
N LEU A 35 10.76 -6.26 13.37
CA LEU A 35 9.44 -5.82 13.76
C LEU A 35 8.88 -6.67 14.90
N ASP A 36 8.23 -6.01 15.85
CA ASP A 36 7.45 -6.68 16.87
C ASP A 36 6.19 -7.25 16.21
N PRO A 37 5.76 -8.48 16.55
CA PRO A 37 4.52 -9.04 16.00
C PRO A 37 3.30 -8.15 16.19
N SER A 38 3.25 -7.35 17.27
CA SER A 38 2.14 -6.42 17.51
C SER A 38 2.03 -5.32 16.45
N ASP A 39 3.12 -5.00 15.74
CA ASP A 39 3.12 -3.98 14.68
C ASP A 39 2.30 -4.39 13.45
N PHE A 40 1.90 -5.65 13.36
CA PHE A 40 1.06 -6.13 12.26
C PHE A 40 -0.44 -6.02 12.54
N PHE A 41 -0.84 -5.61 13.75
CA PHE A 41 -2.23 -5.32 14.06
C PHE A 41 -2.56 -3.89 13.64
N ILE A 42 -3.07 -3.76 12.41
CA ILE A 42 -3.23 -2.47 11.74
C ILE A 42 -4.66 -2.34 11.25
N ALA A 43 -5.26 -1.16 11.49
CA ALA A 43 -6.51 -0.75 10.88
C ALA A 43 -6.24 0.33 9.85
N ILE A 44 -7.06 0.38 8.81
CA ILE A 44 -7.00 1.43 7.81
C ILE A 44 -7.90 2.58 8.25
N LYS A 45 -7.30 3.75 8.44
CA LYS A 45 -8.02 4.96 8.85
C LYS A 45 -8.54 5.74 7.65
N ALA A 46 -7.75 5.84 6.59
CA ALA A 46 -8.10 6.61 5.42
C ALA A 46 -7.42 6.02 4.18
N HIS A 47 -8.11 6.12 3.07
CA HIS A 47 -7.57 5.70 1.77
C HIS A 47 -8.15 6.65 0.72
N GLU A 48 -7.26 7.39 0.06
CA GLU A 48 -7.63 8.32 -1.00
C GLU A 48 -6.96 7.88 -2.29
N THR A 49 -7.72 7.81 -3.37
CA THR A 49 -7.21 7.39 -4.67
C THR A 49 -7.75 8.31 -5.76
N GLU A 50 -6.85 8.75 -6.62
CA GLU A 50 -7.18 9.41 -7.88
C GLU A 50 -6.88 8.45 -9.02
N PHE A 51 -7.86 8.20 -9.87
CA PHE A 51 -7.71 7.33 -11.03
C PHE A 51 -7.36 8.18 -12.25
N THR A 52 -6.27 7.82 -12.93
CA THR A 52 -5.73 8.63 -14.03
C THR A 52 -5.86 7.98 -15.39
N ALA A 53 -5.71 6.65 -15.47
CA ALA A 53 -5.85 5.93 -16.73
C ALA A 53 -6.26 4.49 -16.46
N PRO A 54 -7.18 3.90 -17.25
CA PRO A 54 -7.58 2.52 -17.05
C PRO A 54 -6.44 1.55 -17.31
N PHE A 55 -6.41 0.45 -16.56
CA PHE A 55 -5.46 -0.65 -16.76
C PHE A 55 -6.22 -1.83 -17.37
N THR A 56 -5.79 -2.27 -18.54
CA THR A 56 -6.43 -3.39 -19.26
C THR A 56 -5.71 -4.72 -19.06
N GLY A 57 -4.50 -4.69 -18.54
CA GLY A 57 -3.71 -5.91 -18.30
C GLY A 57 -2.98 -6.45 -19.52
N GLU A 58 -3.27 -5.94 -20.71
CA GLU A 58 -2.66 -6.45 -21.93
C GLU A 58 -1.18 -6.10 -22.03
N GLY A 59 -0.33 -7.13 -22.15
CA GLY A 59 1.09 -6.97 -22.42
C GLY A 59 1.88 -6.23 -21.34
N SER A 60 1.31 -6.06 -20.15
CA SER A 60 1.98 -5.31 -19.08
C SER A 60 1.61 -5.84 -17.70
N THR A 61 2.46 -5.51 -16.74
CA THR A 61 2.28 -5.87 -15.33
C THR A 61 1.97 -4.62 -14.54
N LEU A 62 0.98 -4.70 -13.65
CA LEU A 62 0.67 -3.61 -12.74
C LEU A 62 1.67 -3.64 -11.57
N SER A 63 2.36 -2.53 -11.38
CA SER A 63 3.31 -2.35 -10.27
C SER A 63 2.77 -1.32 -9.30
N VAL A 64 3.00 -1.54 -8.01
CA VAL A 64 2.65 -0.58 -6.96
C VAL A 64 3.94 -0.06 -6.35
N ARG A 65 4.15 1.25 -6.41
CA ARG A 65 5.26 1.93 -5.73
C ARG A 65 4.74 2.58 -4.48
N LEU A 66 5.41 2.32 -3.37
CA LEU A 66 5.07 2.88 -2.08
C LEU A 66 6.10 3.92 -1.66
N THR A 67 5.64 5.02 -1.10
CA THR A 67 6.48 6.07 -0.55
C THR A 67 6.01 6.40 0.85
N LEU A 68 6.91 6.34 1.83
CA LEU A 68 6.57 6.76 3.19
C LEU A 68 6.40 8.27 3.22
N LYS A 69 5.21 8.74 3.60
CA LYS A 69 4.90 10.17 3.70
C LYS A 69 5.06 10.67 5.12
N ARG A 70 4.63 9.88 6.10
CA ARG A 70 4.61 10.32 7.49
C ARG A 70 4.52 9.11 8.42
N VAL A 71 5.22 9.19 9.56
CA VAL A 71 5.07 8.27 10.67
C VAL A 71 4.73 9.07 11.92
N GLY A 72 3.53 8.83 12.46
CA GLY A 72 3.12 9.39 13.75
C GLY A 72 3.39 8.39 14.88
N THR A 73 2.89 8.70 16.07
CA THR A 73 3.04 7.80 17.22
C THR A 73 2.29 6.49 17.01
N THR A 74 1.07 6.56 16.50
CA THR A 74 0.18 5.40 16.30
C THR A 74 -0.21 5.21 14.84
N SER A 75 0.13 6.13 13.95
CA SER A 75 -0.30 6.11 12.55
C SER A 75 0.89 6.20 11.60
N MET A 76 0.64 5.79 10.36
CA MET A 76 1.60 5.89 9.28
C MET A 76 0.85 6.16 7.98
N THR A 77 1.34 7.11 7.19
CA THR A 77 0.76 7.40 5.87
C THR A 77 1.77 7.04 4.80
N VAL A 78 1.34 6.21 3.87
CA VAL A 78 2.12 5.89 2.67
C VAL A 78 1.45 6.48 1.45
N GLY A 79 2.25 7.01 0.54
CA GLY A 79 1.82 7.35 -0.80
C GLY A 79 1.96 6.14 -1.71
N PHE A 80 1.13 6.04 -2.71
CA PHE A 80 1.25 4.95 -3.68
C PHE A 80 1.03 5.43 -5.10
N HIS A 81 1.69 4.76 -6.03
CA HIS A 81 1.50 4.90 -7.47
C HIS A 81 1.30 3.52 -8.07
N CYS A 82 0.20 3.32 -8.77
CA CYS A 82 -0.08 2.10 -9.51
C CYS A 82 0.27 2.35 -10.97
N LEU A 83 1.29 1.66 -11.45
CA LEU A 83 1.91 1.90 -12.75
C LEU A 83 1.95 0.62 -13.57
N SER A 84 1.92 0.75 -14.88
CA SER A 84 2.27 -0.32 -15.79
C SER A 84 3.39 0.13 -16.72
N LEU A 85 4.21 -0.84 -17.17
CA LEU A 85 5.23 -0.61 -18.17
C LEU A 85 4.83 -1.37 -19.43
N SER A 86 4.82 -0.67 -20.56
CA SER A 86 4.64 -1.30 -21.85
C SER A 86 5.95 -1.94 -22.33
N ALA A 87 5.88 -2.73 -23.41
CA ALA A 87 7.03 -3.44 -23.96
C ALA A 87 8.17 -2.50 -24.38
N ASP A 88 7.86 -1.26 -24.74
CA ASP A 88 8.85 -0.24 -25.12
C ASP A 88 9.44 0.50 -23.91
N GLY A 89 9.06 0.13 -22.69
CA GLY A 89 9.54 0.75 -21.46
C GLY A 89 8.76 2.00 -21.03
N THR A 90 7.73 2.39 -21.78
CA THR A 90 6.89 3.54 -21.41
C THR A 90 6.05 3.21 -20.19
N GLY A 91 6.10 4.07 -19.19
CA GLY A 91 5.29 3.93 -17.98
C GLY A 91 3.95 4.64 -18.12
N THR A 92 2.90 4.04 -17.57
CA THR A 92 1.58 4.66 -17.49
C THR A 92 1.11 4.65 -16.05
N LEU A 93 0.71 5.81 -15.55
CA LEU A 93 0.12 5.93 -14.21
C LEU A 93 -1.38 5.67 -14.31
N HIS A 94 -1.85 4.69 -13.55
CA HIS A 94 -3.27 4.30 -13.53
C HIS A 94 -4.01 4.82 -12.32
N ALA A 95 -3.33 4.88 -11.18
CA ALA A 95 -3.90 5.38 -9.94
C ALA A 95 -2.79 5.90 -9.04
N ARG A 96 -3.12 6.87 -8.21
CA ARG A 96 -2.22 7.39 -7.17
C ARG A 96 -3.02 7.84 -5.98
N GLY A 97 -2.39 7.88 -4.83
CA GLY A 97 -3.06 8.35 -3.64
C GLY A 97 -2.25 8.14 -2.38
N THR A 98 -2.97 8.14 -1.27
CA THR A 98 -2.40 7.93 0.06
C THR A 98 -3.25 6.96 0.85
N ARG A 99 -2.59 6.23 1.74
CA ARG A 99 -3.24 5.27 2.64
C ARG A 99 -2.70 5.50 4.03
N THR A 100 -3.58 5.78 4.98
CA THR A 100 -3.21 5.98 6.38
C THR A 100 -3.60 4.76 7.18
N MET A 101 -2.62 4.21 7.89
CA MET A 101 -2.73 3.01 8.70
C MET A 101 -2.52 3.39 10.16
N VAL A 102 -3.27 2.75 11.05
CA VAL A 102 -3.17 2.96 12.50
C VAL A 102 -2.88 1.62 13.15
N LYS A 103 -1.83 1.57 13.96
CA LYS A 103 -1.56 0.41 14.81
C LYS A 103 -2.61 0.36 15.90
N ILE A 104 -3.20 -0.80 16.10
CA ILE A 104 -4.20 -1.03 17.14
C ILE A 104 -3.72 -2.09 18.12
N SER A 105 -4.17 -1.96 19.36
CA SER A 105 -3.95 -2.99 20.37
C SER A 105 -4.93 -4.14 20.13
N PRO A 106 -4.44 -5.39 20.03
CA PRO A 106 -5.35 -6.53 19.84
C PRO A 106 -6.25 -6.80 21.05
N SER A 107 -5.92 -6.26 22.22
CA SER A 107 -6.72 -6.51 23.43
C SER A 107 -7.95 -5.62 23.53
N ASP A 108 -7.89 -4.36 23.08
CA ASP A 108 -8.99 -3.41 23.23
C ASP A 108 -9.37 -2.67 21.94
N GLY A 109 -8.64 -2.89 20.85
CA GLY A 109 -8.91 -2.25 19.56
C GLY A 109 -8.57 -0.76 19.50
N ARG A 110 -7.91 -0.22 20.52
CA ARG A 110 -7.54 1.20 20.55
C ARG A 110 -6.20 1.43 19.87
N PRO A 111 -5.96 2.67 19.38
CA PRO A 111 -4.66 3.01 18.82
C PRO A 111 -3.53 2.73 19.82
N ALA A 112 -2.45 2.17 19.34
CA ALA A 112 -1.28 1.82 20.12
C ALA A 112 -0.03 2.34 19.42
N PRO A 113 1.03 2.70 20.16
CA PRO A 113 2.25 3.22 19.53
C PRO A 113 3.00 2.11 18.78
N TRP A 114 3.63 2.52 17.67
CA TRP A 114 4.56 1.65 16.97
C TRP A 114 5.75 1.32 17.87
N SER A 115 6.28 0.13 17.72
CA SER A 115 7.52 -0.23 18.41
C SER A 115 8.69 0.63 17.92
N ILE A 116 9.73 0.75 18.74
CA ILE A 116 10.94 1.46 18.36
C ILE A 116 11.57 0.79 17.13
N ALA A 117 11.56 -0.55 17.10
CA ALA A 117 12.06 -1.32 15.96
C ALA A 117 11.31 -1.00 14.66
N PHE A 118 9.98 -0.86 14.73
CA PHE A 118 9.17 -0.48 13.57
C PHE A 118 9.55 0.90 13.06
N ARG A 119 9.61 1.90 13.95
CA ARG A 119 9.94 3.27 13.58
C ARG A 119 11.33 3.34 12.93
N SER A 120 12.30 2.66 13.50
CA SER A 120 13.63 2.57 12.94
C SER A 120 13.65 1.91 11.57
N ALA A 121 12.91 0.81 11.41
CA ALA A 121 12.86 0.06 10.15
C ALA A 121 12.26 0.87 9.01
N VAL A 122 11.16 1.60 9.26
CA VAL A 122 10.45 2.34 8.21
C VAL A 122 11.05 3.71 7.93
N THR A 123 11.67 4.35 8.91
CA THR A 123 12.28 5.68 8.73
C THR A 123 13.75 5.61 8.35
N GLY A 124 14.41 4.48 8.60
CA GLY A 124 15.85 4.36 8.44
C GLY A 124 16.67 5.05 9.54
N GLU A 125 16.01 5.56 10.58
CA GLU A 125 16.67 6.20 11.71
C GLU A 125 17.12 5.16 12.73
N PRO A 126 18.23 5.40 13.47
CA PRO A 126 18.65 4.52 14.55
C PRO A 126 17.57 4.42 15.63
N ALA A 127 17.46 3.24 16.21
CA ALA A 127 16.54 3.00 17.32
C ALA A 127 16.98 3.74 18.60
#